data_5020d34cba8733baa01f4ac5346b661f
#
_entry.id   5020d34cba8733baa01f4ac5346b661f
#
_cell.length_a   1.000
_cell.length_b   1.000
_cell.length_c   1.000
_cell.angle_alpha   90.00
_cell.angle_beta   90.00
_cell.angle_gamma   90.00
#
_symmetry.space_group_name_H-M   'P 1'
#
loop_
_entity.id
_entity.type
_entity.pdbx_description
1 polymer ?
#
loop_
_entity_poly.entity_id
_entity_poly.type
_entity_poly.pdbx_seq_one_letter_code
_entity_poly.pdbx_strand_id
1 'polypeptide(L)'
;MDLNIINDEEKFLAGKLEGYILSEKNKFDDKGNPLPYPGCTIICNIPLNTHLSDQIISFQKNIEKFNPEKTYFYLPSSSFHMTLFDCCNLNTKNTNNWPSNIDHNMDYKDIAVELNKRIKNYIFPEKLNLKLKMFFGGYSIVLEPYSEEDEKILRNCRDELSSLLKIKFENHQRYTFHI
;
A
#
# COMPACT_ATOMS: atom_id res chain seq x y z
N MET A 1 -25.86 2.33 1.77
CA MET A 1 -24.61 2.72 1.09
C MET A 1 -24.24 4.08 1.66
N ASP A 2 -23.14 4.13 2.39
CA ASP A 2 -22.80 5.34 3.16
C ASP A 2 -22.27 6.41 2.19
N LEU A 3 -22.94 7.54 2.10
CA LEU A 3 -22.58 8.68 1.23
C LEU A 3 -21.14 9.17 1.45
N ASN A 4 -20.55 8.89 2.63
CA ASN A 4 -19.17 9.22 2.95
C ASN A 4 -18.14 8.37 2.20
N ILE A 5 -18.48 7.13 1.81
CA ILE A 5 -17.57 6.22 1.08
C ILE A 5 -17.33 6.75 -0.34
N ILE A 6 -18.39 7.22 -1.00
CA ILE A 6 -18.31 7.82 -2.35
C ILE A 6 -17.43 9.08 -2.32
N ASN A 7 -17.56 9.89 -1.27
CA ASN A 7 -16.84 11.16 -1.16
C ASN A 7 -15.32 10.99 -0.94
N ASP A 8 -14.88 9.94 -0.24
CA ASP A 8 -13.45 9.67 -0.02
C ASP A 8 -12.81 9.05 -1.28
N GLU A 9 -13.53 8.18 -1.99
CA GLU A 9 -13.07 7.64 -3.26
C GLU A 9 -13.02 8.73 -4.36
N GLU A 10 -14.02 9.58 -4.43
CA GLU A 10 -14.03 10.73 -5.36
C GLU A 10 -12.93 11.75 -5.03
N LYS A 11 -12.66 12.03 -3.75
CA LYS A 11 -11.56 12.90 -3.34
C LYS A 11 -10.20 12.29 -3.67
N PHE A 12 -10.04 10.99 -3.42
CA PHE A 12 -8.85 10.24 -3.80
C PHE A 12 -8.66 10.27 -5.32
N LEU A 13 -9.72 9.99 -6.10
CA LEU A 13 -9.71 10.01 -7.56
C LEU A 13 -9.49 11.41 -8.15
N ALA A 14 -9.91 12.44 -7.45
CA ALA A 14 -9.71 13.83 -7.87
C ALA A 14 -8.32 14.39 -7.52
N GLY A 15 -7.43 13.60 -6.91
CA GLY A 15 -6.11 14.07 -6.45
C GLY A 15 -6.20 15.14 -5.34
N LYS A 16 -7.36 15.28 -4.69
CA LYS A 16 -7.64 16.32 -3.70
C LYS A 16 -7.43 15.86 -2.25
N LEU A 17 -6.84 14.69 -2.02
CA LEU A 17 -6.43 14.26 -0.69
C LEU A 17 -5.08 14.91 -0.37
N GLU A 18 -5.12 16.09 0.22
CA GLU A 18 -3.94 16.85 0.65
C GLU A 18 -2.96 16.04 1.51
N GLY A 19 -3.45 15.04 2.26
CA GLY A 19 -2.62 14.13 3.03
C GLY A 19 -1.76 13.16 2.19
N TYR A 20 -2.14 12.88 0.96
CA TYR A 20 -1.39 11.94 0.09
C TYR A 20 -0.12 12.58 -0.48
N ILE A 21 -0.20 13.85 -0.86
CA ILE A 21 0.94 14.61 -1.39
C ILE A 21 2.02 14.81 -0.32
N LEU A 22 1.64 14.94 0.95
CA LEU A 22 2.58 15.12 2.06
C LEU A 22 3.33 13.82 2.42
N SER A 23 2.73 12.65 2.25
CA SER A 23 3.42 11.38 2.51
C SER A 23 4.51 11.08 1.49
N GLU A 24 4.35 11.51 0.26
CA GLU A 24 5.32 11.29 -0.81
C GLU A 24 6.54 12.22 -0.71
N LYS A 25 6.36 13.45 -0.24
CA LYS A 25 7.47 14.38 0.02
C LYS A 25 8.53 13.84 0.98
N ASN A 26 8.14 12.92 1.86
CA ASN A 26 9.06 12.29 2.80
C ASN A 26 9.79 11.06 2.22
N LYS A 27 9.38 10.59 1.04
CA LYS A 27 9.97 9.41 0.40
C LYS A 27 10.95 9.78 -0.71
N PHE A 28 10.81 10.96 -1.27
CA PHE A 28 11.65 11.46 -2.37
C PHE A 28 12.05 12.90 -2.13
N ASP A 29 13.25 13.27 -2.62
CA ASP A 29 13.67 14.67 -2.69
C ASP A 29 13.03 15.36 -3.90
N ASP A 30 13.27 16.68 -4.04
CA ASP A 30 12.74 17.49 -5.14
C ASP A 30 13.28 17.08 -6.52
N LYS A 31 14.30 16.21 -6.57
CA LYS A 31 14.88 15.64 -7.79
C LYS A 31 14.38 14.22 -8.09
N GLY A 32 13.49 13.68 -7.24
CA GLY A 32 12.99 12.32 -7.36
C GLY A 32 13.94 11.23 -6.84
N ASN A 33 14.99 11.59 -6.10
CA ASN A 33 15.85 10.59 -5.46
C ASN A 33 15.16 10.05 -4.20
N PRO A 34 15.23 8.74 -3.94
CA PRO A 34 14.62 8.15 -2.76
C PRO A 34 15.30 8.64 -1.49
N LEU A 35 14.49 9.03 -0.52
CA LEU A 35 14.91 9.37 0.84
C LEU A 35 14.75 8.17 1.77
N PRO A 36 15.53 8.08 2.86
CA PRO A 36 15.32 7.07 3.89
C PRO A 36 13.90 7.20 4.47
N TYR A 37 13.09 6.17 4.26
CA TYR A 37 11.72 6.11 4.79
C TYR A 37 11.52 4.78 5.52
N PRO A 38 12.04 4.67 6.76
CA PRO A 38 11.96 3.44 7.52
C PRO A 38 10.51 3.10 7.89
N GLY A 39 10.17 1.82 7.80
CA GLY A 39 8.86 1.30 8.13
C GLY A 39 8.77 -0.19 7.96
N CYS A 40 7.63 -0.74 8.35
CA CYS A 40 7.28 -2.14 8.20
C CYS A 40 5.95 -2.25 7.46
N THR A 41 5.87 -3.12 6.46
CA THR A 41 4.67 -3.34 5.64
C THR A 41 4.62 -4.79 5.21
N ILE A 42 3.43 -5.37 5.20
CA ILE A 42 3.19 -6.69 4.61
C ILE A 42 2.75 -6.46 3.16
N ILE A 43 3.49 -7.03 2.23
CA ILE A 43 3.30 -6.83 0.80
C ILE A 43 3.10 -8.15 0.06
N CYS A 44 2.36 -8.07 -1.04
CA CYS A 44 2.28 -9.11 -2.06
C CYS A 44 3.17 -8.67 -3.23
N ASN A 45 4.34 -9.27 -3.35
CA ASN A 45 5.27 -8.98 -4.45
C ASN A 45 4.68 -9.42 -5.78
N ILE A 46 4.95 -8.62 -6.83
CA ILE A 46 4.67 -9.00 -8.20
C ILE A 46 5.97 -9.55 -8.79
N PRO A 47 6.03 -10.86 -9.09
CA PRO A 47 7.24 -11.45 -9.62
C PRO A 47 7.60 -10.85 -10.98
N LEU A 48 8.88 -10.60 -11.21
CA LEU A 48 9.40 -10.19 -12.51
C LEU A 48 9.21 -11.30 -13.56
N ASN A 49 9.21 -10.93 -14.82
CA ASN A 49 9.04 -11.84 -15.97
C ASN A 49 7.67 -12.56 -15.95
N THR A 50 6.66 -11.92 -15.40
CA THR A 50 5.27 -12.36 -15.49
C THR A 50 4.48 -11.45 -16.42
N HIS A 51 3.38 -11.96 -16.96
CA HIS A 51 2.50 -11.15 -17.81
C HIS A 51 2.06 -9.84 -17.12
N LEU A 52 1.78 -9.88 -15.81
CA LEU A 52 1.40 -8.70 -15.05
C LEU A 52 2.55 -7.68 -14.95
N SER A 53 3.75 -8.13 -14.59
CA SER A 53 4.91 -7.22 -14.50
C SER A 53 5.23 -6.58 -15.86
N ASP A 54 5.13 -7.33 -16.95
CA ASP A 54 5.38 -6.84 -18.30
C ASP A 54 4.33 -5.80 -18.73
N GLN A 55 3.06 -6.01 -18.36
CA GLN A 55 1.99 -5.03 -18.57
C GLN A 55 2.24 -3.73 -17.81
N ILE A 56 2.66 -3.81 -16.54
CA ILE A 56 2.96 -2.63 -15.71
C ILE A 56 4.13 -1.85 -16.31
N ILE A 57 5.21 -2.54 -16.71
CA ILE A 57 6.39 -1.92 -17.35
C ILE A 57 5.99 -1.24 -18.66
N SER A 58 5.18 -1.91 -19.48
CA SER A 58 4.68 -1.34 -20.73
C SER A 58 3.83 -0.09 -20.50
N PHE A 59 3.00 -0.12 -19.46
CA PHE A 59 2.19 1.00 -19.06
C PHE A 59 3.04 2.19 -18.57
N GLN A 60 4.04 1.97 -17.70
CA GLN A 60 4.98 3.02 -17.28
C GLN A 60 5.67 3.67 -18.49
N LYS A 61 6.20 2.86 -19.42
CA LYS A 61 6.83 3.36 -20.66
C LYS A 61 5.88 4.20 -21.53
N ASN A 62 4.60 3.85 -21.56
CA ASN A 62 3.62 4.62 -22.32
C ASN A 62 3.29 5.95 -21.65
N ILE A 63 3.12 5.97 -20.33
CA ILE A 63 2.89 7.24 -19.60
C ILE A 63 4.11 8.16 -19.71
N GLU A 64 5.32 7.62 -19.65
CA GLU A 64 6.56 8.40 -19.75
C GLU A 64 6.61 9.25 -21.02
N LYS A 65 6.04 8.76 -22.14
CA LYS A 65 5.94 9.52 -23.41
C LYS A 65 5.11 10.80 -23.26
N PHE A 66 4.20 10.84 -22.30
CA PHE A 66 3.31 11.97 -22.02
C PHE A 66 3.75 12.78 -20.78
N ASN A 67 4.96 12.50 -20.25
CA ASN A 67 5.54 13.18 -19.09
C ASN A 67 6.81 13.95 -19.46
N PRO A 68 6.73 14.92 -20.41
CA PRO A 68 7.92 15.65 -20.90
C PRO A 68 8.61 16.48 -19.81
N GLU A 69 7.86 16.94 -18.80
CA GLU A 69 8.35 17.72 -17.68
C GLU A 69 8.88 16.88 -16.52
N LYS A 70 8.89 15.54 -16.67
CA LYS A 70 9.29 14.58 -15.63
C LYS A 70 8.60 14.83 -14.28
N THR A 71 7.31 15.13 -14.35
CA THR A 71 6.45 15.32 -13.17
C THR A 71 6.32 14.04 -12.35
N TYR A 72 6.45 12.86 -12.99
CA TYR A 72 6.37 11.55 -12.36
C TYR A 72 7.72 10.84 -12.40
N PHE A 73 8.05 10.19 -11.28
CA PHE A 73 9.19 9.29 -11.15
C PHE A 73 8.65 7.89 -10.92
N TYR A 74 9.05 6.96 -11.78
CA TYR A 74 8.56 5.58 -11.71
C TYR A 74 9.48 4.73 -10.85
N LEU A 75 8.89 3.96 -9.96
CA LEU A 75 9.62 2.98 -9.18
C LEU A 75 10.15 1.87 -10.07
N PRO A 76 11.31 1.27 -9.73
CA PRO A 76 11.87 0.17 -10.50
C PRO A 76 10.96 -1.06 -10.42
N SER A 77 10.93 -1.86 -11.49
CA SER A 77 10.09 -3.05 -11.58
C SER A 77 10.32 -4.07 -10.46
N SER A 78 11.53 -4.10 -9.90
CA SER A 78 11.85 -4.94 -8.74
C SER A 78 11.12 -4.56 -7.45
N SER A 79 10.48 -3.38 -7.43
CA SER A 79 9.70 -2.91 -6.28
C SER A 79 8.19 -3.05 -6.46
N PHE A 80 7.72 -3.62 -7.57
CA PHE A 80 6.28 -3.78 -7.79
C PHE A 80 5.65 -4.68 -6.74
N HIS A 81 4.68 -4.16 -6.03
CA HIS A 81 3.94 -4.87 -5.01
C HIS A 81 2.57 -4.27 -4.78
N MET A 82 1.69 -5.05 -4.23
CA MET A 82 0.48 -4.57 -3.58
C MET A 82 0.69 -4.59 -2.07
N THR A 83 0.36 -3.51 -1.39
CA THR A 83 0.33 -3.50 0.07
C THR A 83 -0.89 -4.27 0.57
N LEU A 84 -0.64 -5.36 1.31
CA LEU A 84 -1.69 -6.13 1.97
C LEU A 84 -2.07 -5.48 3.30
N PHE A 85 -1.07 -5.08 4.09
CA PHE A 85 -1.28 -4.48 5.40
C PHE A 85 -0.14 -3.54 5.77
N ASP A 86 -0.45 -2.26 5.99
CA ASP A 86 0.49 -1.30 6.56
C ASP A 86 0.71 -1.60 8.03
N CYS A 87 1.97 -1.67 8.48
CA CYS A 87 2.26 -1.92 9.87
C CYS A 87 2.62 -0.63 10.61
N CYS A 88 3.77 -0.06 10.30
CA CYS A 88 4.19 1.20 10.91
C CYS A 88 5.26 1.89 10.07
N ASN A 89 5.31 3.21 10.17
CA ASN A 89 6.28 4.05 9.48
C ASN A 89 6.45 5.39 10.22
N LEU A 90 7.23 6.30 9.67
CA LEU A 90 7.44 7.62 10.26
C LEU A 90 6.16 8.42 10.48
N ASN A 91 5.17 8.29 9.60
CA ASN A 91 3.90 9.03 9.69
C ASN A 91 2.95 8.42 10.74
N THR A 92 3.10 7.14 11.08
CA THR A 92 2.29 6.48 12.11
C THR A 92 2.90 6.58 13.50
N LYS A 93 4.16 7.01 13.60
CA LYS A 93 4.83 7.22 14.88
C LYS A 93 4.08 8.26 15.72
N ASN A 94 3.83 7.94 16.99
CA ASN A 94 3.06 8.78 17.92
C ASN A 94 1.59 8.99 17.56
N THR A 95 1.01 8.12 16.76
CA THR A 95 -0.43 8.09 16.46
C THR A 95 -1.09 6.83 17.03
N ASN A 96 -2.43 6.79 17.01
CA ASN A 96 -3.21 5.61 17.38
C ASN A 96 -3.01 4.42 16.43
N ASN A 97 -2.37 4.63 15.29
CA ASN A 97 -2.05 3.61 14.29
C ASN A 97 -0.72 2.90 14.59
N TRP A 98 0.00 3.30 15.65
CA TRP A 98 1.22 2.62 16.07
C TRP A 98 0.90 1.26 16.70
N PRO A 99 1.73 0.22 16.46
CA PRO A 99 1.50 -1.10 17.06
C PRO A 99 1.49 -1.03 18.58
N SER A 100 0.43 -1.54 19.21
CA SER A 100 0.33 -1.55 20.67
C SER A 100 1.48 -2.35 21.31
N ASN A 101 1.99 -1.87 22.42
CA ASN A 101 3.09 -2.47 23.19
C ASN A 101 4.44 -2.54 22.43
N ILE A 102 4.67 -1.62 21.50
CA ILE A 102 5.96 -1.39 20.87
C ILE A 102 6.41 0.03 21.24
N ASP A 103 7.63 0.15 21.75
CA ASP A 103 8.22 1.46 22.07
C ASP A 103 8.38 2.28 20.78
N HIS A 104 7.93 3.53 20.81
CA HIS A 104 8.07 4.47 19.71
C HIS A 104 9.53 4.77 19.32
N ASN A 105 10.47 4.51 20.21
CA ASN A 105 11.90 4.73 20.00
C ASN A 105 12.66 3.46 19.58
N MET A 106 11.97 2.33 19.48
CA MET A 106 12.57 1.08 19.00
C MET A 106 13.02 1.23 17.54
N ASP A 107 14.16 0.63 17.18
CA ASP A 107 14.63 0.58 15.81
C ASP A 107 13.66 -0.21 14.92
N TYR A 108 13.45 0.24 13.68
CA TYR A 108 12.50 -0.41 12.77
C TYR A 108 12.85 -1.86 12.44
N LYS A 109 14.13 -2.24 12.51
CA LYS A 109 14.53 -3.65 12.35
C LYS A 109 14.05 -4.50 13.51
N ASP A 110 14.15 -3.98 14.72
CA ASP A 110 13.68 -4.67 15.93
C ASP A 110 12.15 -4.71 15.97
N ILE A 111 11.48 -3.64 15.52
CA ILE A 111 10.03 -3.64 15.30
C ILE A 111 9.64 -4.73 14.32
N ALA A 112 10.33 -4.85 13.19
CA ALA A 112 10.05 -5.89 12.20
C ALA A 112 10.20 -7.30 12.79
N VAL A 113 11.24 -7.53 13.61
CA VAL A 113 11.41 -8.82 14.32
C VAL A 113 10.24 -9.09 15.24
N GLU A 114 9.80 -8.09 16.01
CA GLU A 114 8.69 -8.24 16.96
C GLU A 114 7.36 -8.48 16.22
N LEU A 115 7.07 -7.74 15.15
CA LEU A 115 5.87 -7.95 14.35
C LEU A 115 5.87 -9.34 13.67
N ASN A 116 7.02 -9.79 13.17
CA ASN A 116 7.15 -11.14 12.62
C ASN A 116 6.88 -12.24 13.64
N LYS A 117 7.28 -12.06 14.91
CA LYS A 117 6.92 -13.00 15.98
C LYS A 117 5.42 -13.10 16.18
N ARG A 118 4.68 -11.97 16.09
CA ARG A 118 3.23 -11.93 16.26
C ARG A 118 2.49 -12.70 15.19
N ILE A 119 3.00 -12.72 13.96
CA ILE A 119 2.39 -13.40 12.81
C ILE A 119 3.07 -14.74 12.45
N LYS A 120 4.00 -15.21 13.26
CA LYS A 120 4.81 -16.41 12.98
C LYS A 120 3.98 -17.64 12.60
N ASN A 121 2.84 -17.82 13.24
CA ASN A 121 1.96 -18.96 13.02
C ASN A 121 0.74 -18.63 12.15
N TYR A 122 0.69 -17.43 11.59
CA TYR A 122 -0.38 -17.03 10.71
C TYR A 122 -0.22 -17.70 9.33
N ILE A 123 -1.29 -18.32 8.86
CA ILE A 123 -1.33 -18.94 7.54
C ILE A 123 -1.98 -17.97 6.58
N PHE A 124 -1.18 -17.39 5.72
CA PHE A 124 -1.68 -16.50 4.67
C PHE A 124 -2.53 -17.26 3.66
N PRO A 125 -3.55 -16.62 3.06
CA PRO A 125 -4.26 -17.20 1.94
C PRO A 125 -3.28 -17.59 0.82
N GLU A 126 -3.41 -18.78 0.27
CA GLU A 126 -2.55 -19.27 -0.82
C GLU A 126 -2.68 -18.41 -2.08
N LYS A 127 -3.86 -17.85 -2.28
CA LYS A 127 -4.18 -17.06 -3.46
C LYS A 127 -5.11 -15.91 -3.11
N LEU A 128 -4.81 -14.74 -3.67
CA LEU A 128 -5.68 -13.57 -3.66
C LEU A 128 -6.00 -13.22 -5.11
N ASN A 129 -7.27 -13.38 -5.51
CA ASN A 129 -7.70 -13.05 -6.85
C ASN A 129 -8.17 -11.61 -6.92
N LEU A 130 -7.43 -10.82 -7.68
CA LEU A 130 -7.67 -9.40 -7.88
C LEU A 130 -7.69 -9.09 -9.37
N LYS A 131 -8.45 -8.10 -9.76
CA LYS A 131 -8.48 -7.56 -11.11
C LYS A 131 -8.21 -6.06 -11.07
N LEU A 132 -7.76 -5.54 -12.20
CA LEU A 132 -7.58 -4.11 -12.37
C LEU A 132 -8.96 -3.45 -12.34
N LYS A 133 -9.12 -2.45 -11.47
CA LYS A 133 -10.30 -1.59 -11.43
C LYS A 133 -10.10 -0.36 -12.30
N MET A 134 -8.99 0.36 -12.09
CA MET A 134 -8.69 1.58 -12.81
C MET A 134 -7.23 2.02 -12.65
N PHE A 135 -6.78 2.89 -13.52
CA PHE A 135 -5.54 3.66 -13.33
C PHE A 135 -5.86 4.99 -12.66
N PHE A 136 -5.12 5.31 -11.64
CA PHE A 136 -5.31 6.51 -10.86
C PHE A 136 -4.12 7.46 -11.01
N GLY A 137 -4.40 8.72 -11.39
CA GLY A 137 -3.42 9.81 -11.43
C GLY A 137 -2.18 9.54 -12.28
N GLY A 138 -2.16 8.48 -13.09
CA GLY A 138 -1.00 8.08 -13.89
C GLY A 138 0.12 7.41 -13.08
N TYR A 139 -0.05 7.16 -11.78
CA TYR A 139 0.98 6.62 -10.91
C TYR A 139 0.56 5.42 -10.06
N SER A 140 -0.71 5.04 -10.08
CA SER A 140 -1.21 3.91 -9.29
C SER A 140 -2.19 3.06 -10.06
N ILE A 141 -2.11 1.75 -9.88
CA ILE A 141 -3.04 0.77 -10.42
C ILE A 141 -3.96 0.33 -9.28
N VAL A 142 -5.21 0.80 -9.30
CA VAL A 142 -6.21 0.41 -8.32
C VAL A 142 -6.72 -0.99 -8.65
N LEU A 143 -6.78 -1.83 -7.63
CA LEU A 143 -7.23 -3.21 -7.72
C LEU A 143 -8.56 -3.39 -6.99
N GLU A 144 -9.37 -4.33 -7.48
CA GLU A 144 -10.55 -4.83 -6.76
C GLU A 144 -10.56 -6.36 -6.73
N PRO A 145 -11.15 -6.97 -5.70
CA PRO A 145 -11.34 -8.41 -5.66
C PRO A 145 -12.14 -8.91 -6.86
N TYR A 146 -11.81 -10.12 -7.34
CA TYR A 146 -12.47 -10.69 -8.51
C TYR A 146 -13.92 -11.09 -8.23
N SER A 147 -14.21 -11.51 -7.00
CA SER A 147 -15.52 -11.95 -6.53
C SER A 147 -15.79 -11.49 -5.09
N GLU A 148 -17.05 -11.61 -4.64
CA GLU A 148 -17.41 -11.37 -3.24
C GLU A 148 -16.68 -12.30 -2.27
N GLU A 149 -16.39 -13.51 -2.69
CA GLU A 149 -15.62 -14.46 -1.88
C GLU A 149 -14.15 -14.02 -1.74
N ASP A 150 -13.55 -13.55 -2.84
CA ASP A 150 -12.19 -12.99 -2.80
C ASP A 150 -12.14 -11.72 -1.90
N GLU A 151 -13.19 -10.88 -1.94
CA GLU A 151 -13.32 -9.72 -1.03
C GLU A 151 -13.33 -10.19 0.43
N LYS A 152 -14.12 -11.20 0.78
CA LYS A 152 -14.17 -11.72 2.15
C LYS A 152 -12.83 -12.28 2.59
N ILE A 153 -12.18 -13.09 1.76
CA ILE A 153 -10.86 -13.65 2.06
C ILE A 153 -9.88 -12.52 2.36
N LEU A 154 -9.86 -11.50 1.52
CA LEU A 154 -8.93 -10.37 1.64
C LEU A 154 -9.21 -9.53 2.89
N ARG A 155 -10.49 -9.21 3.18
CA ARG A 155 -10.87 -8.45 4.38
C ARG A 155 -10.63 -9.25 5.66
N ASN A 156 -10.97 -10.53 5.69
CA ASN A 156 -10.69 -11.40 6.83
C ASN A 156 -9.18 -11.48 7.11
N CYS A 157 -8.37 -11.67 6.08
CA CYS A 157 -6.91 -11.63 6.22
C CYS A 157 -6.42 -10.33 6.88
N ARG A 158 -6.93 -9.18 6.45
CA ARG A 158 -6.59 -7.89 7.06
C ARG A 158 -7.07 -7.76 8.50
N ASP A 159 -8.29 -8.24 8.81
CA ASP A 159 -8.84 -8.22 10.18
C ASP A 159 -8.00 -9.08 11.13
N GLU A 160 -7.60 -10.27 10.70
CA GLU A 160 -6.74 -11.17 11.46
C GLU A 160 -5.34 -10.54 11.68
N LEU A 161 -4.74 -9.98 10.64
CA LEU A 161 -3.47 -9.26 10.75
C LEU A 161 -3.57 -8.06 11.69
N SER A 162 -4.65 -7.28 11.61
CA SER A 162 -4.91 -6.17 12.53
C SER A 162 -4.94 -6.62 13.97
N SER A 163 -5.63 -7.75 14.24
CA SER A 163 -5.73 -8.34 15.58
C SER A 163 -4.38 -8.85 16.10
N LEU A 164 -3.65 -9.61 15.27
CA LEU A 164 -2.35 -10.19 15.64
C LEU A 164 -1.28 -9.12 15.87
N LEU A 165 -1.21 -8.15 14.96
CA LEU A 165 -0.23 -7.07 15.00
C LEU A 165 -0.59 -5.99 16.02
N LYS A 166 -1.85 -5.95 16.48
CA LYS A 166 -2.42 -4.92 17.36
C LYS A 166 -2.30 -3.52 16.76
N ILE A 167 -2.68 -3.42 15.49
CA ILE A 167 -2.70 -2.19 14.70
C ILE A 167 -4.10 -2.02 14.12
N LYS A 168 -4.71 -0.85 14.29
CA LYS A 168 -6.02 -0.56 13.71
C LYS A 168 -6.02 0.82 13.09
N PHE A 169 -6.18 0.87 11.77
CA PHE A 169 -6.34 2.11 11.03
C PHE A 169 -7.81 2.53 10.98
N GLU A 170 -8.06 3.84 10.97
CA GLU A 170 -9.43 4.38 10.86
C GLU A 170 -10.12 3.96 9.56
N ASN A 171 -9.36 3.88 8.46
CA ASN A 171 -9.84 3.46 7.15
C ASN A 171 -9.72 1.95 6.89
N HIS A 172 -9.51 1.14 7.93
CA HIS A 172 -9.19 -0.28 7.81
C HIS A 172 -10.14 -1.05 6.87
N GLN A 173 -11.46 -0.84 7.03
CA GLN A 173 -12.48 -1.51 6.22
C GLN A 173 -12.64 -0.89 4.81
N ARG A 174 -12.11 0.30 4.59
CA ARG A 174 -12.22 1.05 3.33
C ARG A 174 -10.90 1.10 2.56
N TYR A 175 -9.94 0.28 2.97
CA TYR A 175 -8.63 0.27 2.33
C TYR A 175 -8.74 -0.08 0.84
N THR A 176 -8.17 0.77 -0.01
CA THR A 176 -8.12 0.59 -1.45
C THR A 176 -6.83 -0.10 -1.84
N PHE A 177 -6.93 -1.30 -2.42
CA PHE A 177 -5.77 -2.06 -2.87
C PHE A 177 -5.20 -1.47 -4.15
N HIS A 178 -3.88 -1.35 -4.22
CA HIS A 178 -3.20 -0.75 -5.38
C HIS A 178 -1.76 -1.26 -5.51
N ILE A 179 -1.23 -1.09 -6.71
CA ILE A 179 0.17 -1.32 -7.08
C ILE A 179 0.79 0.03 -7.43
#